data_0617478db9bc04a6a772f9136073307f
#
_entry.id   0617478db9bc04a6a772f9136073307f
#
_cell.length_a   1.000
_cell.length_b   1.000
_cell.length_c   1.000
_cell.angle_alpha   90.00
_cell.angle_beta   90.00
_cell.angle_gamma   90.00
#
_symmetry.space_group_name_H-M   'P 1'
#
loop_
_entity.id
_entity.type
_entity.pdbx_description
1 polymer ?
#
loop_
_entity_poly.entity_id
_entity_poly.type
_entity_poly.pdbx_seq_one_letter_code
_entity_poly.pdbx_strand_id
1 'polypeptide(L)'
;MPLQVGRYAIYQLDSTNFYHYGQLDTLTQYLAKDSVESFFVDTPGDTSWVVVRYLSPATGTPVWTANETNVVNASSRSVDLTENNLRFIKLAYPMQNGITWSGNSYIPDDPYDSYGFTAPKNVNLSDWTYTYQNVNQPFTAGGKTYDSAVTILQVDDSSNVNISIIVDTSFASRTYWSETYAKDVGLVYRNTILWDYQPPPPQTTQSGYKIGFKITLTLLDHN
;
A
#
# COMPACT_ATOMS: atom_id res chain seq x y z
N MET A 1 -1.31 14.86 0.84
CA MET A 1 -1.50 15.92 -0.19
C MET A 1 -2.89 16.50 -0.01
N PRO A 2 -3.03 17.83 0.14
CA PRO A 2 -4.34 18.46 0.14
C PRO A 2 -5.08 18.19 -1.16
N LEU A 3 -6.38 17.88 -1.09
CA LEU A 3 -7.21 17.58 -2.25
C LEU A 3 -7.63 18.87 -2.96
N GLN A 4 -6.73 19.40 -3.78
CA GLN A 4 -6.93 20.60 -4.59
C GLN A 4 -6.26 20.39 -5.94
N VAL A 5 -6.91 20.75 -7.04
CA VAL A 5 -6.37 20.64 -8.40
C VAL A 5 -5.03 21.38 -8.51
N GLY A 6 -4.04 20.72 -9.12
CA GLY A 6 -2.67 21.19 -9.26
C GLY A 6 -1.73 20.82 -8.09
N ARG A 7 -2.26 20.25 -6.99
CA ARG A 7 -1.43 19.70 -5.92
C ARG A 7 -0.83 18.37 -6.34
N TYR A 8 0.39 18.10 -5.87
CA TYR A 8 1.07 16.84 -6.12
C TYR A 8 1.85 16.34 -4.90
N ALA A 9 2.19 15.06 -4.93
CA ALA A 9 3.15 14.43 -4.04
C ALA A 9 4.07 13.53 -4.86
N ILE A 10 5.38 13.54 -4.58
CA ILE A 10 6.39 12.69 -5.23
C ILE A 10 6.94 11.73 -4.20
N TYR A 11 6.96 10.46 -4.54
CA TYR A 11 7.43 9.37 -3.70
C TYR A 11 8.61 8.65 -4.33
N GLN A 12 9.53 8.16 -3.49
CA GLN A 12 10.33 6.99 -3.83
C GLN A 12 9.40 5.77 -3.78
N LEU A 13 9.29 5.06 -4.89
CA LEU A 13 8.58 3.78 -4.97
C LEU A 13 9.60 2.66 -5.12
N ASP A 14 9.66 1.79 -4.12
CA ASP A 14 10.47 0.59 -4.13
C ASP A 14 9.54 -0.62 -4.31
N SER A 15 9.74 -1.37 -5.40
CA SER A 15 8.98 -2.57 -5.72
C SER A 15 9.90 -3.78 -5.74
N THR A 16 9.68 -4.73 -4.82
CA THR A 16 10.35 -6.02 -4.84
C THR A 16 9.45 -7.04 -5.52
N ASN A 17 9.95 -7.64 -6.59
CA ASN A 17 9.27 -8.68 -7.34
C ASN A 17 10.05 -9.99 -7.23
N PHE A 18 9.33 -11.11 -7.20
CA PHE A 18 9.91 -12.45 -7.19
C PHE A 18 9.94 -12.98 -8.62
N TYR A 19 11.13 -13.37 -9.10
CA TYR A 19 11.34 -13.83 -10.47
C TYR A 19 12.09 -15.16 -10.50
N HIS A 20 12.37 -15.75 -11.67
CA HIS A 20 12.84 -17.14 -11.81
C HIS A 20 11.99 -18.12 -11.00
N TYR A 21 10.67 -18.10 -11.28
CA TYR A 21 9.71 -18.92 -10.52
C TYR A 21 9.74 -18.64 -9.00
N GLY A 22 9.96 -17.39 -8.60
CA GLY A 22 9.97 -16.98 -7.20
C GLY A 22 11.23 -17.34 -6.40
N GLN A 23 12.27 -17.84 -7.05
CA GLN A 23 13.53 -18.23 -6.40
C GLN A 23 14.46 -17.04 -6.15
N LEU A 24 14.31 -16.00 -6.92
CA LEU A 24 15.10 -14.77 -6.82
C LEU A 24 14.19 -13.58 -6.62
N ASP A 25 14.66 -12.58 -5.89
CA ASP A 25 14.00 -11.30 -5.75
C ASP A 25 14.79 -10.18 -6.43
N THR A 26 14.10 -9.19 -6.95
CA THR A 26 14.68 -7.99 -7.52
C THR A 26 13.98 -6.76 -7.00
N LEU A 27 14.77 -5.74 -6.67
CA LEU A 27 14.29 -4.42 -6.30
C LEU A 27 14.29 -3.54 -7.54
N THR A 28 13.10 -3.06 -7.92
CA THR A 28 12.95 -2.04 -8.94
C THR A 28 12.52 -0.73 -8.27
N GLN A 29 13.18 0.36 -8.63
CA GLN A 29 12.97 1.66 -8.02
C GLN A 29 12.43 2.66 -9.05
N TYR A 30 11.41 3.41 -8.64
CA TYR A 30 10.79 4.46 -9.43
C TYR A 30 10.61 5.73 -8.59
N LEU A 31 10.47 6.86 -9.26
CA LEU A 31 9.77 8.02 -8.73
C LEU A 31 8.29 7.88 -9.11
N ALA A 32 7.40 8.00 -8.14
CA ALA A 32 5.96 8.02 -8.36
C ALA A 32 5.42 9.41 -7.99
N LYS A 33 4.75 10.07 -8.94
CA LYS A 33 4.12 11.39 -8.71
C LYS A 33 2.62 11.22 -8.76
N ASP A 34 1.94 11.47 -7.66
CA ASP A 34 0.48 11.58 -7.58
C ASP A 34 0.09 13.05 -7.74
N SER A 35 -0.71 13.35 -8.76
CA SER A 35 -1.15 14.72 -9.09
C SER A 35 -2.66 14.80 -9.12
N VAL A 36 -3.25 15.79 -8.43
CA VAL A 36 -4.69 16.07 -8.48
C VAL A 36 -4.99 16.83 -9.77
N GLU A 37 -5.59 16.16 -10.74
CA GLU A 37 -5.82 16.71 -12.08
C GLU A 37 -7.19 17.39 -12.21
N SER A 38 -8.21 16.83 -11.57
CA SER A 38 -9.57 17.35 -11.63
C SER A 38 -10.42 16.90 -10.45
N PHE A 39 -11.65 17.38 -10.39
CA PHE A 39 -12.66 16.89 -9.44
C PHE A 39 -14.02 16.84 -10.10
N PHE A 40 -14.93 16.08 -9.51
CA PHE A 40 -16.35 16.06 -9.86
C PHE A 40 -17.21 15.91 -8.60
N VAL A 41 -18.45 16.30 -8.70
CA VAL A 41 -19.45 16.14 -7.62
C VAL A 41 -20.38 15.02 -8.03
N ASP A 42 -20.36 13.94 -7.26
CA ASP A 42 -21.09 12.72 -7.58
C ASP A 42 -22.51 12.76 -6.99
N THR A 43 -22.61 13.12 -5.71
CA THR A 43 -23.86 13.31 -4.99
C THR A 43 -23.82 14.68 -4.31
N PRO A 44 -24.93 15.39 -4.12
CA PRO A 44 -24.90 16.66 -3.40
C PRO A 44 -24.22 16.57 -2.04
N GLY A 45 -23.05 17.20 -1.93
CA GLY A 45 -22.22 17.22 -0.72
C GLY A 45 -20.97 16.35 -0.77
N ASP A 46 -20.83 15.42 -1.72
CA ASP A 46 -19.65 14.55 -1.87
C ASP A 46 -18.83 14.97 -3.08
N THR A 47 -17.57 15.31 -2.84
CA THR A 47 -16.62 15.66 -3.90
C THR A 47 -15.61 14.53 -4.07
N SER A 48 -15.42 14.15 -5.33
CA SER A 48 -14.42 13.16 -5.74
C SER A 48 -13.31 13.84 -6.53
N TRP A 49 -12.06 13.57 -6.21
CA TRP A 49 -10.90 14.09 -6.90
C TRP A 49 -10.23 13.00 -7.73
N VAL A 50 -9.90 13.35 -8.97
CA VAL A 50 -9.14 12.48 -9.88
C VAL A 50 -7.66 12.75 -9.64
N VAL A 51 -6.95 11.71 -9.23
CA VAL A 51 -5.52 11.72 -8.97
C VAL A 51 -4.83 10.81 -9.98
N VAL A 52 -3.97 11.39 -10.80
CA VAL A 52 -3.19 10.61 -11.77
C VAL A 52 -1.81 10.33 -11.18
N ARG A 53 -1.45 9.05 -11.18
CA ARG A 53 -0.10 8.61 -10.84
C ARG A 53 0.74 8.55 -12.10
N TYR A 54 1.86 9.24 -12.04
CA TYR A 54 2.92 9.19 -13.05
C TYR A 54 4.11 8.44 -12.48
N LEU A 55 4.77 7.64 -13.30
CA LEU A 55 6.03 6.98 -12.95
C LEU A 55 7.17 7.56 -13.79
N SER A 56 8.36 7.56 -13.18
CA SER A 56 9.62 7.86 -13.82
C SER A 56 10.71 6.94 -13.25
N PRO A 57 11.75 6.56 -14.01
CA PRO A 57 12.91 5.91 -13.44
C PRO A 57 13.46 6.71 -12.25
N ALA A 58 13.95 6.01 -11.21
CA ALA A 58 14.50 6.65 -10.01
C ALA A 58 15.85 7.34 -10.26
N THR A 59 16.49 7.08 -11.41
CA THR A 59 17.80 7.62 -11.79
C THR A 59 17.69 8.48 -13.04
N GLY A 60 18.53 9.51 -13.13
CA GLY A 60 18.56 10.44 -14.25
C GLY A 60 17.55 11.59 -14.10
N THR A 61 17.32 12.32 -15.17
CA THR A 61 16.30 13.38 -15.20
C THR A 61 14.91 12.73 -15.28
N PRO A 62 13.96 13.09 -14.40
CA PRO A 62 12.63 12.48 -14.42
C PRO A 62 11.90 12.68 -15.75
N VAL A 63 11.41 11.57 -16.31
CA VAL A 63 10.54 11.53 -17.49
C VAL A 63 9.22 10.88 -17.05
N TRP A 64 8.22 11.71 -16.82
CA TRP A 64 6.94 11.28 -16.26
C TRP A 64 6.04 10.62 -17.30
N THR A 65 5.62 9.40 -17.04
CA THR A 65 4.65 8.65 -17.86
C THR A 65 3.44 8.33 -17.00
N ALA A 66 2.25 8.64 -17.47
CA ALA A 66 1.01 8.30 -16.77
C ALA A 66 0.90 6.77 -16.64
N ASN A 67 0.63 6.32 -15.42
CA ASN A 67 0.57 4.89 -15.08
C ASN A 67 -0.83 4.48 -14.65
N GLU A 68 -1.46 5.29 -13.81
CA GLU A 68 -2.68 4.91 -13.11
C GLU A 68 -3.55 6.14 -12.86
N THR A 69 -4.86 5.96 -12.87
CA THR A 69 -5.82 6.98 -12.46
C THR A 69 -6.59 6.49 -11.24
N ASN A 70 -6.50 7.25 -10.17
CA ASN A 70 -7.14 7.00 -8.89
C ASN A 70 -8.26 8.01 -8.64
N VAL A 71 -9.24 7.61 -7.84
CA VAL A 71 -10.29 8.52 -7.38
C VAL A 71 -10.27 8.57 -5.86
N VAL A 72 -10.18 9.78 -5.31
CA VAL A 72 -10.27 10.02 -3.87
C VAL A 72 -11.60 10.70 -3.58
N ASN A 73 -12.41 10.08 -2.75
CA ASN A 73 -13.63 10.67 -2.22
C ASN A 73 -13.42 11.04 -0.74
N ALA A 74 -13.67 12.28 -0.37
CA ALA A 74 -13.57 12.72 1.02
C ALA A 74 -14.93 13.23 1.49
N SER A 75 -15.44 12.60 2.54
CA SER A 75 -16.69 12.95 3.20
C SER A 75 -16.44 13.36 4.66
N SER A 76 -17.50 13.71 5.38
CA SER A 76 -17.42 13.95 6.83
C SER A 76 -17.18 12.66 7.65
N ARG A 77 -17.27 11.48 7.03
CA ARG A 77 -17.18 10.19 7.70
C ARG A 77 -15.90 9.43 7.36
N SER A 78 -15.40 9.59 6.13
CA SER A 78 -14.26 8.81 5.62
C SER A 78 -13.52 9.51 4.49
N VAL A 79 -12.32 9.02 4.22
CA VAL A 79 -11.63 9.23 2.95
C VAL A 79 -11.49 7.87 2.28
N ASP A 80 -12.09 7.76 1.11
CA ASP A 80 -12.05 6.55 0.29
C ASP A 80 -11.10 6.76 -0.88
N LEU A 81 -10.35 5.72 -1.22
CA LEU A 81 -9.48 5.67 -2.40
C LEU A 81 -9.94 4.52 -3.30
N THR A 82 -10.20 4.83 -4.57
CA THR A 82 -10.33 3.82 -5.61
C THR A 82 -9.02 3.76 -6.39
N GLU A 83 -8.30 2.66 -6.29
CA GLU A 83 -7.00 2.36 -6.87
C GLU A 83 -7.12 1.00 -7.58
N ASN A 84 -6.73 0.90 -8.86
CA ASN A 84 -6.87 -0.32 -9.67
C ASN A 84 -8.31 -0.91 -9.69
N ASN A 85 -9.32 -0.05 -9.75
CA ASN A 85 -10.74 -0.42 -9.63
C ASN A 85 -11.15 -1.08 -8.29
N LEU A 86 -10.30 -1.01 -7.27
CA LEU A 86 -10.58 -1.48 -5.92
C LEU A 86 -10.83 -0.26 -5.02
N ARG A 87 -11.97 -0.24 -4.33
CA ARG A 87 -12.33 0.84 -3.40
C ARG A 87 -11.95 0.47 -1.98
N PHE A 88 -11.18 1.33 -1.33
CA PHE A 88 -10.71 1.21 0.05
C PHE A 88 -11.20 2.39 0.88
N ILE A 89 -11.67 2.15 2.09
CA ILE A 89 -11.87 3.19 3.10
C ILE A 89 -10.54 3.41 3.82
N LYS A 90 -9.76 4.39 3.35
CA LYS A 90 -8.40 4.63 3.86
C LYS A 90 -8.39 5.29 5.23
N LEU A 91 -9.30 6.22 5.48
CA LEU A 91 -9.46 6.91 6.75
C LEU A 91 -10.94 6.87 7.17
N ALA A 92 -11.20 6.67 8.46
CA ALA A 92 -12.53 6.77 9.06
C ALA A 92 -12.51 7.77 10.23
N TYR A 93 -13.52 8.59 10.36
CA TYR A 93 -13.57 9.59 11.42
C TYR A 93 -14.46 9.12 12.60
N PRO A 94 -14.12 9.47 13.86
CA PRO A 94 -12.97 10.29 14.28
C PRO A 94 -11.65 9.50 14.29
N MET A 95 -10.51 10.19 14.06
CA MET A 95 -9.17 9.59 14.15
C MET A 95 -8.74 9.53 15.61
N GLN A 96 -8.74 8.34 16.21
CA GLN A 96 -8.32 8.09 17.59
C GLN A 96 -7.60 6.74 17.66
N ASN A 97 -6.59 6.65 18.53
CA ASN A 97 -5.86 5.40 18.74
C ASN A 97 -6.82 4.26 19.10
N GLY A 98 -6.66 3.12 18.46
CA GLY A 98 -7.44 1.91 18.69
C GLY A 98 -8.83 1.89 18.03
N ILE A 99 -9.29 2.97 17.38
CA ILE A 99 -10.49 2.91 16.55
C ILE A 99 -10.21 2.03 15.34
N THR A 100 -11.18 1.17 15.03
CA THR A 100 -11.10 0.18 13.96
C THR A 100 -12.24 0.34 12.96
N TRP A 101 -12.00 -0.07 11.70
CA TRP A 101 -13.03 -0.13 10.66
C TRP A 101 -12.69 -1.17 9.59
N SER A 102 -13.70 -1.63 8.85
CA SER A 102 -13.52 -2.55 7.71
C SER A 102 -13.11 -1.76 6.47
N GLY A 103 -11.81 -1.48 6.33
CA GLY A 103 -11.27 -0.66 5.24
C GLY A 103 -11.43 -1.27 3.86
N ASN A 104 -11.51 -2.59 3.78
CA ASN A 104 -11.61 -3.39 2.56
C ASN A 104 -13.03 -3.89 2.23
N SER A 105 -14.07 -3.37 2.88
CA SER A 105 -15.44 -3.88 2.75
C SER A 105 -16.04 -3.81 1.33
N TYR A 106 -15.40 -3.10 0.41
CA TYR A 106 -15.85 -2.96 -0.98
C TYR A 106 -15.01 -3.74 -2.00
N ILE A 107 -13.99 -4.47 -1.57
CA ILE A 107 -13.16 -5.26 -2.48
C ILE A 107 -13.54 -6.74 -2.42
N PRO A 108 -13.28 -7.54 -3.48
CA PRO A 108 -13.46 -8.98 -3.43
C PRO A 108 -12.49 -9.63 -2.44
N ASP A 109 -12.76 -10.88 -2.10
CA ASP A 109 -11.95 -11.63 -1.12
C ASP A 109 -10.51 -11.85 -1.60
N ASP A 110 -10.33 -12.01 -2.90
CA ASP A 110 -9.03 -12.29 -3.52
C ASP A 110 -8.77 -11.39 -4.74
N PRO A 111 -8.54 -10.09 -4.54
CA PRO A 111 -8.41 -9.14 -5.64
C PRO A 111 -7.10 -9.28 -6.42
N TYR A 112 -6.11 -10.02 -5.92
CA TYR A 112 -4.77 -10.17 -6.51
C TYR A 112 -4.53 -11.54 -7.14
N ASP A 113 -5.55 -12.40 -7.25
CA ASP A 113 -5.44 -13.72 -7.88
C ASP A 113 -4.91 -13.64 -9.32
N SER A 114 -5.33 -12.62 -10.08
CA SER A 114 -4.85 -12.38 -11.45
C SER A 114 -3.34 -12.09 -11.54
N TYR A 115 -2.70 -11.72 -10.43
CA TYR A 115 -1.25 -11.51 -10.33
C TYR A 115 -0.52 -12.75 -9.80
N GLY A 116 -1.21 -13.90 -9.71
CA GLY A 116 -0.66 -15.14 -9.19
C GLY A 116 -0.53 -15.19 -7.67
N PHE A 117 -1.08 -14.20 -6.97
CA PHE A 117 -1.16 -14.19 -5.52
C PHE A 117 -2.57 -14.57 -5.10
N THR A 118 -2.72 -15.77 -4.56
CA THR A 118 -3.96 -16.22 -3.89
C THR A 118 -3.79 -15.99 -2.40
N ALA A 119 -4.71 -15.25 -1.79
CA ALA A 119 -4.66 -15.03 -0.35
C ALA A 119 -4.59 -16.38 0.41
N PRO A 120 -3.78 -16.48 1.48
CA PRO A 120 -3.75 -17.68 2.30
C PRO A 120 -5.17 -18.09 2.68
N LYS A 121 -5.48 -19.39 2.61
CA LYS A 121 -6.84 -19.96 2.67
C LYS A 121 -7.76 -19.50 3.82
N ASN A 122 -7.28 -18.70 4.73
CA ASN A 122 -8.04 -18.21 5.88
C ASN A 122 -7.98 -16.68 6.05
N VAL A 123 -7.49 -15.95 5.05
CA VAL A 123 -7.33 -14.49 5.15
C VAL A 123 -7.95 -13.84 3.92
N ASN A 124 -9.27 -13.65 3.95
CA ASN A 124 -9.94 -12.85 2.94
C ASN A 124 -9.50 -11.38 3.09
N LEU A 125 -9.07 -10.75 2.01
CA LEU A 125 -8.67 -9.34 2.06
C LEU A 125 -9.85 -8.44 2.43
N SER A 126 -11.07 -8.79 2.04
CA SER A 126 -12.31 -8.09 2.38
C SER A 126 -12.55 -7.97 3.89
N ASP A 127 -12.07 -8.92 4.69
CA ASP A 127 -12.29 -9.00 6.13
C ASP A 127 -11.28 -8.19 6.96
N TRP A 128 -10.32 -7.51 6.32
CA TRP A 128 -9.30 -6.77 7.06
C TRP A 128 -9.88 -5.65 7.90
N THR A 129 -9.46 -5.64 9.15
CA THR A 129 -9.82 -4.60 10.12
C THR A 129 -8.66 -3.62 10.25
N TYR A 130 -8.88 -2.40 9.75
CA TYR A 130 -7.92 -1.30 9.87
C TYR A 130 -7.96 -0.72 11.27
N THR A 131 -6.81 -0.30 11.79
CA THR A 131 -6.68 0.25 13.14
C THR A 131 -5.80 1.49 13.13
N TYR A 132 -6.25 2.56 13.78
CA TYR A 132 -5.41 3.72 14.03
C TYR A 132 -4.38 3.44 15.11
N GLN A 133 -3.12 3.79 14.79
CA GLN A 133 -1.99 3.75 15.69
C GLN A 133 -1.25 5.08 15.66
N ASN A 134 -0.63 5.47 16.79
CA ASN A 134 0.23 6.65 16.88
C ASN A 134 -0.43 7.95 16.39
N VAL A 135 -1.72 8.15 16.69
CA VAL A 135 -2.45 9.35 16.29
C VAL A 135 -1.83 10.59 16.93
N ASN A 136 -1.55 11.63 16.11
CA ASN A 136 -0.88 12.87 16.50
C ASN A 136 0.53 12.63 17.09
N GLN A 137 1.25 11.63 16.63
CA GLN A 137 2.64 11.39 17.00
C GLN A 137 3.59 11.77 15.86
N PRO A 138 4.84 12.15 16.19
CA PRO A 138 5.86 12.38 15.16
C PRO A 138 6.15 11.10 14.37
N PHE A 139 6.41 11.26 13.07
CA PHE A 139 6.82 10.19 12.19
C PHE A 139 7.94 10.66 11.26
N THR A 140 8.96 9.83 11.07
CA THR A 140 10.09 10.14 10.18
C THR A 140 10.10 9.20 8.98
N ALA A 141 10.08 9.77 7.78
CA ALA A 141 10.24 9.06 6.50
C ALA A 141 11.03 9.92 5.53
N GLY A 142 11.84 9.30 4.66
CA GLY A 142 12.64 10.03 3.65
C GLY A 142 13.61 11.06 4.23
N GLY A 143 14.08 10.87 5.47
CA GLY A 143 14.94 11.84 6.16
C GLY A 143 14.21 13.08 6.69
N LYS A 144 12.88 13.14 6.62
CA LYS A 144 12.03 14.25 7.05
C LYS A 144 11.12 13.79 8.20
N THR A 145 11.01 14.63 9.23
CA THR A 145 10.12 14.39 10.36
C THR A 145 8.83 15.21 10.22
N TYR A 146 7.70 14.57 10.41
CA TYR A 146 6.36 15.14 10.42
C TYR A 146 5.85 15.12 11.86
N ASP A 147 5.60 16.28 12.45
CA ASP A 147 5.29 16.42 13.89
C ASP A 147 3.95 15.81 14.28
N SER A 148 2.98 15.82 13.38
CA SER A 148 1.65 15.26 13.61
C SER A 148 1.29 14.29 12.48
N ALA A 149 1.39 13.02 12.78
CA ALA A 149 1.05 11.94 11.86
C ALA A 149 0.09 10.92 12.51
N VAL A 150 -0.50 10.09 11.68
CA VAL A 150 -1.31 8.94 12.09
C VAL A 150 -0.91 7.74 11.24
N THR A 151 -0.66 6.62 11.89
CA THR A 151 -0.40 5.34 11.22
C THR A 151 -1.66 4.49 11.25
N ILE A 152 -1.99 3.93 10.11
CA ILE A 152 -3.05 2.94 9.94
C ILE A 152 -2.38 1.59 9.72
N LEU A 153 -2.59 0.66 10.66
CA LEU A 153 -2.29 -0.74 10.45
C LEU A 153 -3.50 -1.39 9.81
N GLN A 154 -3.34 -1.93 8.62
CA GLN A 154 -4.41 -2.58 7.87
C GLN A 154 -4.42 -4.08 8.11
N VAL A 155 -3.23 -4.69 8.17
CA VAL A 155 -3.03 -6.09 8.51
C VAL A 155 -1.60 -6.30 8.99
N ASP A 156 -1.42 -7.21 9.91
CA ASP A 156 -0.12 -7.73 10.35
C ASP A 156 -0.27 -9.23 10.67
N ASP A 157 -0.09 -10.06 9.67
CA ASP A 157 -0.19 -11.51 9.78
C ASP A 157 1.03 -12.20 9.21
N SER A 158 1.44 -13.29 9.84
CA SER A 158 2.57 -14.08 9.41
C SER A 158 2.47 -15.54 9.87
N SER A 159 2.94 -16.42 9.03
CA SER A 159 3.06 -17.85 9.35
C SER A 159 4.50 -18.30 9.09
N ASN A 160 5.11 -18.97 10.08
CA ASN A 160 6.48 -19.52 10.02
C ASN A 160 7.57 -18.50 9.62
N VAL A 161 7.37 -17.22 9.91
CA VAL A 161 8.31 -16.12 9.63
C VAL A 161 8.97 -15.59 10.90
N ASN A 162 8.85 -16.30 12.01
CA ASN A 162 9.35 -15.84 13.32
C ASN A 162 10.88 -15.67 13.40
N ILE A 163 11.59 -15.85 12.32
CA ILE A 163 13.04 -15.81 12.34
C ILE A 163 13.49 -15.27 10.99
N SER A 164 14.60 -14.56 11.01
CA SER A 164 15.35 -14.09 9.84
C SER A 164 15.71 -15.20 8.83
N ILE A 165 15.31 -16.42 9.06
CA ILE A 165 15.60 -17.60 8.26
C ILE A 165 14.29 -18.32 8.01
N ILE A 166 13.84 -18.32 6.75
CA ILE A 166 12.79 -19.23 6.30
C ILE A 166 13.33 -20.64 6.45
N VAL A 167 12.63 -21.48 7.22
CA VAL A 167 12.96 -22.90 7.28
C VAL A 167 12.56 -23.48 5.93
N ASP A 168 13.54 -23.89 5.13
CA ASP A 168 13.36 -24.33 3.73
C ASP A 168 12.39 -25.50 3.54
N THR A 169 11.95 -26.13 4.62
CA THR A 169 11.04 -27.28 4.60
C THR A 169 9.60 -26.96 4.96
N SER A 170 9.27 -25.70 5.28
CA SER A 170 7.95 -25.30 5.76
C SER A 170 7.36 -24.17 4.93
N PHE A 171 6.04 -24.21 4.73
CA PHE A 171 5.32 -23.07 4.19
C PHE A 171 5.49 -21.86 5.10
N ALA A 172 5.68 -20.68 4.50
CA ALA A 172 5.73 -19.43 5.23
C ALA A 172 4.92 -18.36 4.47
N SER A 173 4.35 -17.41 5.20
CA SER A 173 3.65 -16.29 4.61
C SER A 173 3.89 -15.00 5.39
N ARG A 174 3.81 -13.89 4.71
CA ARG A 174 3.83 -12.56 5.32
C ARG A 174 2.83 -11.67 4.62
N THR A 175 1.85 -11.21 5.39
CA THR A 175 0.88 -10.22 4.99
C THR A 175 0.99 -9.04 5.95
N TYR A 176 1.52 -7.91 5.44
CA TYR A 176 1.68 -6.70 6.23
C TYR A 176 1.34 -5.49 5.37
N TRP A 177 0.42 -4.67 5.85
CA TRP A 177 0.08 -3.44 5.16
C TRP A 177 -0.14 -2.31 6.15
N SER A 178 0.63 -1.24 6.01
CA SER A 178 0.50 -0.04 6.82
C SER A 178 0.67 1.22 5.98
N GLU A 179 -0.04 2.26 6.38
CA GLU A 179 0.06 3.59 5.79
C GLU A 179 0.19 4.63 6.89
N THR A 180 1.02 5.64 6.67
CA THR A 180 1.15 6.78 7.58
C THR A 180 0.81 8.06 6.83
N TYR A 181 -0.08 8.83 7.41
CA TYR A 181 -0.53 10.13 6.90
C TYR A 181 -0.09 11.23 7.85
N ALA A 182 0.46 12.32 7.32
CA ALA A 182 0.79 13.51 8.08
C ALA A 182 -0.23 14.62 7.84
N LYS A 183 -0.49 15.38 8.89
CA LYS A 183 -1.42 16.51 8.85
C LYS A 183 -1.00 17.51 7.77
N ASP A 184 -1.96 17.97 6.99
CA ASP A 184 -1.81 18.94 5.89
C ASP A 184 -0.88 18.50 4.74
N VAL A 185 -0.34 17.27 4.81
CA VAL A 185 0.55 16.67 3.81
C VAL A 185 -0.13 15.51 3.07
N GLY A 186 -0.78 14.62 3.79
CA GLY A 186 -1.38 13.40 3.26
C GLY A 186 -0.48 12.18 3.47
N LEU A 187 -0.49 11.21 2.56
CA LEU A 187 0.34 10.01 2.67
C LEU A 187 1.81 10.37 2.67
N VAL A 188 2.55 9.94 3.70
CA VAL A 188 4.00 10.14 3.81
C VAL A 188 4.78 8.83 3.74
N TYR A 189 4.11 7.71 4.05
CA TYR A 189 4.73 6.40 3.99
C TYR A 189 3.67 5.32 3.77
N ARG A 190 3.97 4.34 2.92
CA ARG A 190 3.21 3.09 2.74
C ARG A 190 4.19 1.93 2.73
N ASN A 191 3.85 0.85 3.42
CA ASN A 191 4.59 -0.41 3.33
C ASN A 191 3.58 -1.55 3.15
N THR A 192 3.68 -2.20 2.01
CA THR A 192 2.84 -3.33 1.62
C THR A 192 3.72 -4.53 1.41
N ILE A 193 3.43 -5.62 2.10
CA ILE A 193 4.11 -6.91 1.96
C ILE A 193 3.03 -7.98 1.85
N LEU A 194 3.01 -8.68 0.72
CA LEU A 194 2.17 -9.84 0.48
C LEU A 194 3.02 -10.89 -0.21
N TRP A 195 3.35 -11.96 0.51
CA TRP A 195 4.02 -13.10 -0.11
C TRP A 195 3.77 -14.39 0.63
N ASP A 196 3.74 -15.48 -0.14
CA ASP A 196 3.77 -16.85 0.31
C ASP A 196 5.05 -17.53 -0.14
N TYR A 197 5.64 -18.32 0.72
CA TYR A 197 6.76 -19.19 0.40
C TYR A 197 6.29 -20.64 0.32
N GLN A 198 6.61 -21.28 -0.80
CA GLN A 198 6.39 -22.68 -1.08
C GLN A 198 7.70 -23.43 -0.88
N PRO A 199 7.79 -24.39 0.07
CA PRO A 199 8.98 -25.20 0.22
C PRO A 199 9.18 -26.13 -1.00
N PRO A 200 10.43 -26.58 -1.23
CA PRO A 200 10.67 -27.57 -2.27
C PRO A 200 9.94 -28.88 -1.97
N PRO A 201 9.49 -29.62 -2.99
CA PRO A 201 8.94 -30.95 -2.78
C PRO A 201 9.97 -31.85 -2.06
N PRO A 202 9.52 -32.73 -1.16
CA PRO A 202 10.43 -33.66 -0.46
C PRO A 202 11.27 -34.47 -1.44
N GLN A 203 12.54 -34.69 -1.12
CA GLN A 203 13.47 -35.51 -1.89
C GLN A 203 13.81 -35.00 -3.31
N THR A 204 13.66 -33.71 -3.55
CA THR A 204 14.04 -33.07 -4.81
C THR A 204 15.26 -32.15 -4.61
N THR A 205 15.93 -31.82 -5.72
CA THR A 205 16.98 -30.79 -5.76
C THR A 205 16.44 -29.41 -6.12
N GLN A 206 15.11 -29.26 -6.19
CA GLN A 206 14.46 -27.99 -6.48
C GLN A 206 14.56 -27.07 -5.28
N SER A 207 14.70 -25.77 -5.52
CA SER A 207 14.62 -24.75 -4.47
C SER A 207 13.16 -24.38 -4.20
N GLY A 208 12.87 -23.96 -2.96
CA GLY A 208 11.60 -23.31 -2.66
C GLY A 208 11.48 -21.97 -3.40
N TYR A 209 10.28 -21.43 -3.44
CA TYR A 209 10.00 -20.17 -4.15
C TYR A 209 8.97 -19.33 -3.42
N LYS A 210 9.01 -18.01 -3.69
CA LYS A 210 8.01 -17.04 -3.19
C LYS A 210 7.08 -16.62 -4.31
N ILE A 211 5.83 -16.37 -3.95
CA ILE A 211 4.83 -15.73 -4.80
C ILE A 211 4.36 -14.47 -4.05
N GLY A 212 4.14 -13.36 -4.76
CA GLY A 212 3.66 -12.12 -4.19
C GLY A 212 4.59 -10.96 -4.48
N PHE A 213 4.55 -9.93 -3.62
CA PHE A 213 5.29 -8.68 -3.83
C PHE A 213 5.53 -7.93 -2.52
N LYS A 214 6.43 -6.94 -2.59
CA LYS A 214 6.59 -5.92 -1.57
C LYS A 214 6.67 -4.55 -2.25
N ILE A 215 5.88 -3.60 -1.78
CA ILE A 215 5.88 -2.22 -2.28
C ILE A 215 6.03 -1.26 -1.11
N THR A 216 6.96 -0.31 -1.24
CA THR A 216 7.13 0.78 -0.28
C THR A 216 7.02 2.11 -1.02
N LEU A 217 6.24 3.04 -0.46
CA LEU A 217 6.20 4.43 -0.89
C LEU A 217 6.76 5.30 0.24
N THR A 218 7.73 6.15 -0.07
CA THR A 218 8.29 7.13 0.86
C THR A 218 8.21 8.52 0.25
N LEU A 219 7.51 9.45 0.91
CA LEU A 219 7.35 10.80 0.40
C LEU A 219 8.69 11.51 0.33
N LEU A 220 8.98 12.11 -0.83
CA LEU A 220 10.18 12.91 -1.10
C LEU A 220 9.86 14.39 -1.16
N ASP A 221 8.79 14.76 -1.88
CA ASP A 221 8.41 16.15 -2.15
C ASP A 221 6.89 16.29 -2.34
N HIS A 222 6.37 17.51 -2.07
CA HIS A 222 4.97 17.87 -2.28
C HIS A 222 4.80 19.38 -2.35
N ASN A 223 3.70 19.88 -2.90
CA ASN A 223 3.31 21.27 -2.89
C ASN A 223 1.96 21.52 -2.21
#